data_a35bf5b351e413e6e0f08507a91989bf
#
_entry.id   a35bf5b351e413e6e0f08507a91989bf
#
_cell.length_a   1.000
_cell.length_b   1.000
_cell.length_c   1.000
_cell.angle_alpha   90.00
_cell.angle_beta   90.00
_cell.angle_gamma   90.00
#
_symmetry.space_group_name_H-M   'P 1'
#
loop_
_entity.id
_entity.type
_entity.pdbx_description
1 polymer ?
#
loop_
_entity_poly.entity_id
_entity_poly.type
_entity_poly.pdbx_seq_one_letter_code
_entity_poly.pdbx_strand_id
1 'polypeptide(L)'
;MQGTVDGFSYGLITPITAFLMAGLGGALGLRCTVRSLHGGRTFKAGWLALGAAAIGCGVWTMHFVGMMGFSVAETAISYDVPLTLVSLAVAVVVVGIGVFVVGYRGTGPVTLATAGLITGLGVAAMHYIGMYSMSLRGEFAYDALLVVLSVLIAVVASTAALWAAVTVRGFLPSLGASAVMGVAVTGMHYTGMSAMTVHLDGHGSRLAQGGSMTTVLLPMLFGPLVLLLVVGVIVMFDPLLVSGEDTWNGTRERRAGHRPRARHAAPAPVAAPRPAAEEEFWPRPGAPAPADGPASRYPDSYGTR
;
A
#
# COMPACT_ATOMS: atom_id res chain seq x y z
N MET A 1 41.88 -11.71 -4.63
CA MET A 1 41.79 -11.83 -3.16
C MET A 1 40.37 -11.56 -2.74
N GLN A 2 39.88 -12.19 -1.67
CA GLN A 2 38.55 -11.86 -1.16
C GLN A 2 38.65 -10.57 -0.33
N GLY A 3 37.79 -9.59 -0.62
CA GLY A 3 37.75 -8.32 0.13
C GLY A 3 37.07 -8.49 1.49
N THR A 4 37.52 -7.75 2.49
CA THR A 4 36.92 -7.73 3.83
C THR A 4 35.71 -6.79 3.81
N VAL A 5 34.51 -7.37 3.83
CA VAL A 5 33.23 -6.64 3.79
C VAL A 5 32.75 -6.37 5.20
N ASP A 6 32.43 -5.11 5.50
CA ASP A 6 31.70 -4.68 6.70
C ASP A 6 30.36 -4.08 6.26
N GLY A 7 29.26 -4.73 6.65
CA GLY A 7 27.89 -4.25 6.38
C GLY A 7 27.34 -3.31 7.45
N PHE A 8 28.08 -3.08 8.54
CA PHE A 8 27.66 -2.33 9.72
C PHE A 8 28.70 -1.32 10.21
N SER A 9 29.41 -0.67 9.29
CA SER A 9 30.51 0.26 9.62
C SER A 9 30.11 1.37 10.61
N TYR A 10 28.82 1.71 10.68
CA TYR A 10 28.25 2.64 11.67
C TYR A 10 27.40 1.93 12.73
N GLY A 11 27.61 0.63 12.97
CA GLY A 11 26.84 -0.18 13.91
C GLY A 11 25.35 -0.20 13.57
N LEU A 12 24.47 -0.07 14.59
CA LEU A 12 23.03 -0.10 14.43
C LEU A 12 22.40 1.22 13.92
N ILE A 13 23.19 2.29 13.74
CA ILE A 13 22.66 3.60 13.31
C ILE A 13 22.04 3.48 11.91
N THR A 14 22.76 2.87 10.96
CA THR A 14 22.25 2.72 9.59
C THR A 14 21.03 1.79 9.50
N PRO A 15 20.97 0.60 10.12
CA PRO A 15 19.78 -0.23 10.12
C PRO A 15 18.54 0.45 10.75
N ILE A 16 18.72 1.12 11.88
CA ILE A 16 17.62 1.81 12.56
C ILE A 16 17.11 2.98 11.70
N THR A 17 18.01 3.80 11.15
CA THR A 17 17.63 4.93 10.29
C THR A 17 16.99 4.42 9.00
N ALA A 18 17.51 3.36 8.39
CA ALA A 18 16.91 2.72 7.22
C ALA A 18 15.48 2.23 7.53
N PHE A 19 15.28 1.51 8.63
CA PHE A 19 13.95 1.10 9.09
C PHE A 19 13.01 2.28 9.29
N LEU A 20 13.47 3.38 9.91
CA LEU A 20 12.63 4.57 10.11
C LEU A 20 12.23 5.22 8.78
N MET A 21 13.12 5.25 7.78
CA MET A 21 12.81 5.81 6.46
C MET A 21 11.77 4.95 5.71
N ALA A 22 11.91 3.62 5.73
CA ALA A 22 10.91 2.72 5.15
C ALA A 22 9.57 2.83 5.88
N GLY A 23 9.56 2.87 7.20
CA GLY A 23 8.37 3.03 8.02
C GLY A 23 7.65 4.36 7.77
N LEU A 24 8.41 5.46 7.68
CA LEU A 24 7.87 6.79 7.38
C LEU A 24 7.23 6.83 5.99
N GLY A 25 7.95 6.37 4.95
CA GLY A 25 7.41 6.30 3.59
C GLY A 25 6.15 5.44 3.52
N GLY A 26 6.15 4.31 4.23
CA GLY A 26 5.00 3.41 4.36
C GLY A 26 3.82 4.07 5.06
N ALA A 27 4.03 4.73 6.20
CA ALA A 27 2.97 5.42 6.94
C ALA A 27 2.32 6.52 6.11
N LEU A 28 3.12 7.36 5.45
CA LEU A 28 2.62 8.43 4.59
C LEU A 28 1.88 7.87 3.37
N GLY A 29 2.44 6.83 2.74
CA GLY A 29 1.83 6.18 1.58
C GLY A 29 0.51 5.50 1.91
N LEU A 30 0.41 4.80 3.05
CA LEU A 30 -0.84 4.22 3.55
C LEU A 30 -1.90 5.30 3.78
N ARG A 31 -1.53 6.43 4.41
CA ARG A 31 -2.43 7.57 4.64
C ARG A 31 -2.95 8.16 3.33
N CYS A 32 -2.08 8.38 2.35
CA CYS A 32 -2.47 8.86 1.03
C CYS A 32 -3.41 7.87 0.31
N THR A 33 -3.14 6.55 0.42
CA THR A 33 -3.98 5.51 -0.18
C THR A 33 -5.36 5.48 0.48
N VAL A 34 -5.43 5.49 1.81
CA VAL A 34 -6.69 5.58 2.56
C VAL A 34 -7.47 6.83 2.16
N ARG A 35 -6.81 7.96 2.04
CA ARG A 35 -7.40 9.23 1.61
C ARG A 35 -8.00 9.14 0.21
N SER A 36 -7.32 8.47 -0.72
CA SER A 36 -7.81 8.24 -2.08
C SER A 36 -9.09 7.39 -2.15
N LEU A 37 -9.27 6.48 -1.18
CA LEU A 37 -10.44 5.60 -1.12
C LEU A 37 -11.67 6.29 -0.51
N HIS A 38 -11.49 7.29 0.37
CA HIS A 38 -12.56 8.01 1.04
C HIS A 38 -12.93 9.35 0.37
N GLY A 39 -12.04 9.91 -0.46
CA GLY A 39 -12.29 11.09 -1.27
C GLY A 39 -13.05 10.74 -2.54
N GLY A 40 -14.00 11.61 -2.94
CA GLY A 40 -14.69 11.46 -4.24
C GLY A 40 -13.71 11.33 -5.42
N ARG A 41 -14.22 11.07 -6.63
CA ARG A 41 -13.42 10.80 -7.85
C ARG A 41 -12.41 11.90 -8.21
N THR A 42 -12.59 13.12 -7.72
CA THR A 42 -11.93 14.33 -8.20
C THR A 42 -10.41 14.38 -7.95
N PHE A 43 -9.85 13.77 -6.92
CA PHE A 43 -8.40 13.79 -6.64
C PHE A 43 -7.81 12.40 -6.36
N LYS A 44 -8.54 11.35 -6.71
CA LYS A 44 -8.14 9.97 -6.41
C LYS A 44 -6.75 9.64 -6.97
N ALA A 45 -6.49 9.96 -8.24
CA ALA A 45 -5.21 9.70 -8.88
C ALA A 45 -4.06 10.47 -8.25
N GLY A 46 -4.28 11.74 -7.84
CA GLY A 46 -3.27 12.55 -7.16
C GLY A 46 -2.84 11.98 -5.82
N TRP A 47 -3.79 11.52 -5.00
CA TRP A 47 -3.50 10.88 -3.73
C TRP A 47 -2.79 9.54 -3.89
N LEU A 48 -3.17 8.73 -4.90
CA LEU A 48 -2.47 7.48 -5.21
C LEU A 48 -1.03 7.75 -5.68
N ALA A 49 -0.83 8.75 -6.54
CA ALA A 49 0.50 9.15 -7.01
C ALA A 49 1.39 9.65 -5.85
N LEU A 50 0.82 10.48 -4.98
CA LEU A 50 1.53 10.98 -3.80
C LEU A 50 1.90 9.85 -2.85
N GLY A 51 0.98 8.89 -2.64
CA GLY A 51 1.24 7.69 -1.84
C GLY A 51 2.32 6.81 -2.45
N ALA A 52 2.29 6.60 -3.76
CA ALA A 52 3.30 5.84 -4.49
C ALA A 52 4.69 6.50 -4.39
N ALA A 53 4.74 7.82 -4.57
CA ALA A 53 5.97 8.59 -4.42
C ALA A 53 6.52 8.50 -2.99
N ALA A 54 5.66 8.61 -1.96
CA ALA A 54 6.09 8.51 -0.56
C ALA A 54 6.65 7.12 -0.25
N ILE A 55 5.97 6.04 -0.65
CA ILE A 55 6.47 4.67 -0.45
C ILE A 55 7.76 4.45 -1.23
N GLY A 56 7.77 4.78 -2.53
CA GLY A 56 8.94 4.57 -3.39
C GLY A 56 10.17 5.33 -2.91
N CYS A 57 10.02 6.62 -2.54
CA CYS A 57 11.10 7.41 -1.95
C CYS A 57 11.54 6.88 -0.59
N GLY A 58 10.60 6.44 0.27
CA GLY A 58 10.92 5.86 1.56
C GLY A 58 11.74 4.57 1.44
N VAL A 59 11.34 3.65 0.56
CA VAL A 59 12.05 2.39 0.30
C VAL A 59 13.40 2.65 -0.35
N TRP A 60 13.49 3.57 -1.31
CA TRP A 60 14.75 3.96 -1.94
C TRP A 60 15.72 4.62 -0.95
N THR A 61 15.21 5.56 -0.13
CA THR A 61 16.02 6.21 0.93
C THR A 61 16.51 5.18 1.94
N MET A 62 15.66 4.24 2.36
CA MET A 62 16.03 3.12 3.22
C MET A 62 17.19 2.33 2.63
N HIS A 63 17.09 1.96 1.33
CA HIS A 63 18.13 1.20 0.65
C HIS A 63 19.48 1.93 0.69
N PHE A 64 19.54 3.20 0.29
CA PHE A 64 20.80 3.93 0.24
C PHE A 64 21.32 4.33 1.63
N VAL A 65 20.46 4.55 2.62
CA VAL A 65 20.88 4.68 4.02
C VAL A 65 21.51 3.38 4.52
N GLY A 66 20.92 2.22 4.22
CA GLY A 66 21.51 0.92 4.51
C GLY A 66 22.89 0.75 3.84
N MET A 67 22.99 1.15 2.57
CA MET A 67 24.22 1.13 1.79
C MET A 67 25.34 2.02 2.38
N MET A 68 25.00 3.10 3.07
CA MET A 68 25.99 3.93 3.77
C MET A 68 26.75 3.17 4.86
N GLY A 69 26.11 2.14 5.44
CA GLY A 69 26.76 1.24 6.40
C GLY A 69 27.67 0.17 5.78
N PHE A 70 27.67 0.06 4.45
CA PHE A 70 28.46 -0.93 3.74
C PHE A 70 29.84 -0.35 3.35
N SER A 71 30.91 -1.05 3.71
CA SER A 71 32.28 -0.68 3.34
C SER A 71 33.11 -1.92 3.02
N VAL A 72 34.15 -1.71 2.22
CA VAL A 72 35.19 -2.71 1.92
C VAL A 72 36.50 -2.12 2.37
N ALA A 73 37.20 -2.80 3.26
CA ALA A 73 38.39 -2.24 3.91
C ALA A 73 39.50 -1.84 2.92
N GLU A 74 39.61 -2.58 1.82
CA GLU A 74 40.74 -2.47 0.89
C GLU A 74 40.48 -1.50 -0.29
N THR A 75 39.21 -1.02 -0.48
CA THR A 75 38.88 -0.19 -1.63
C THR A 75 37.75 0.79 -1.35
N ALA A 76 37.87 1.98 -1.94
CA ALA A 76 36.77 2.94 -1.91
C ALA A 76 35.64 2.54 -2.88
N ILE A 77 34.39 2.73 -2.43
CA ILE A 77 33.21 2.52 -3.22
C ILE A 77 32.80 3.86 -3.85
N SER A 78 32.50 3.84 -5.13
CA SER A 78 31.90 4.97 -5.87
C SER A 78 30.54 4.58 -6.43
N TYR A 79 29.73 5.60 -6.70
CA TYR A 79 28.33 5.43 -7.15
C TYR A 79 28.11 6.11 -8.49
N ASP A 80 27.45 5.39 -9.40
CA ASP A 80 27.01 5.90 -10.68
C ASP A 80 25.71 6.68 -10.52
N VAL A 81 25.74 7.99 -10.82
CA VAL A 81 24.59 8.89 -10.66
C VAL A 81 23.39 8.49 -11.52
N PRO A 82 23.55 8.26 -12.85
CA PRO A 82 22.46 7.80 -13.70
C PRO A 82 21.75 6.54 -13.19
N LEU A 83 22.50 5.51 -12.82
CA LEU A 83 21.92 4.26 -12.32
C LEU A 83 21.20 4.43 -10.97
N THR A 84 21.76 5.28 -10.11
CA THR A 84 21.13 5.63 -8.84
C THR A 84 19.80 6.33 -9.04
N LEU A 85 19.71 7.27 -10.01
CA LEU A 85 18.44 7.92 -10.37
C LEU A 85 17.46 6.96 -11.04
N VAL A 86 17.94 6.07 -11.90
CA VAL A 86 17.09 5.01 -12.50
C VAL A 86 16.50 4.13 -11.42
N SER A 87 17.27 3.75 -10.40
CA SER A 87 16.74 2.94 -9.28
C SER A 87 15.62 3.67 -8.52
N LEU A 88 15.72 4.99 -8.30
CA LEU A 88 14.66 5.80 -7.71
C LEU A 88 13.41 5.82 -8.60
N ALA A 89 13.58 6.04 -9.90
CA ALA A 89 12.48 6.04 -10.85
C ALA A 89 11.75 4.68 -10.87
N VAL A 90 12.50 3.58 -10.88
CA VAL A 90 11.95 2.21 -10.80
C VAL A 90 11.15 2.04 -9.51
N ALA A 91 11.68 2.46 -8.36
CA ALA A 91 10.97 2.37 -7.09
C ALA A 91 9.60 3.07 -7.14
N VAL A 92 9.58 4.34 -7.57
CA VAL A 92 8.36 5.16 -7.60
C VAL A 92 7.35 4.62 -8.63
N VAL A 93 7.81 4.27 -9.83
CA VAL A 93 6.94 3.79 -10.92
C VAL A 93 6.32 2.44 -10.58
N VAL A 94 7.13 1.48 -10.10
CA VAL A 94 6.61 0.11 -9.86
C VAL A 94 5.72 0.06 -8.63
N VAL A 95 6.06 0.77 -7.55
CA VAL A 95 5.15 0.97 -6.43
C VAL A 95 3.87 1.67 -6.89
N GLY A 96 3.99 2.67 -7.78
CA GLY A 96 2.86 3.34 -8.41
C GLY A 96 1.94 2.36 -9.13
N ILE A 97 2.48 1.51 -9.99
CA ILE A 97 1.69 0.49 -10.69
C ILE A 97 0.88 -0.36 -9.69
N GLY A 98 1.52 -0.88 -8.63
CA GLY A 98 0.84 -1.68 -7.62
C GLY A 98 -0.29 -0.92 -6.90
N VAL A 99 0.00 0.28 -6.43
CA VAL A 99 -0.97 1.15 -5.72
C VAL A 99 -2.14 1.53 -6.63
N PHE A 100 -1.88 1.87 -7.90
CA PHE A 100 -2.93 2.19 -8.87
C PHE A 100 -3.77 0.97 -9.25
N VAL A 101 -3.15 -0.20 -9.47
CA VAL A 101 -3.88 -1.45 -9.75
C VAL A 101 -4.87 -1.74 -8.62
N VAL A 102 -4.42 -1.73 -7.37
CA VAL A 102 -5.29 -1.96 -6.21
C VAL A 102 -6.32 -0.84 -6.04
N GLY A 103 -5.92 0.41 -6.25
CA GLY A 103 -6.79 1.58 -6.13
C GLY A 103 -7.96 1.59 -7.11
N TYR A 104 -7.77 1.06 -8.33
CA TYR A 104 -8.79 1.08 -9.40
C TYR A 104 -9.48 -0.26 -9.64
N ARG A 105 -8.77 -1.40 -9.48
CA ARG A 105 -9.33 -2.74 -9.69
C ARG A 105 -9.90 -3.38 -8.42
N GLY A 106 -9.68 -2.72 -7.26
CA GLY A 106 -10.20 -3.20 -5.98
C GLY A 106 -9.28 -4.20 -5.29
N THR A 107 -9.83 -4.86 -4.25
CA THR A 107 -9.08 -5.59 -3.22
C THR A 107 -9.23 -7.11 -3.34
N GLY A 108 -9.63 -7.60 -4.52
CA GLY A 108 -9.73 -9.05 -4.75
C GLY A 108 -8.39 -9.76 -4.57
N PRO A 109 -8.38 -11.04 -4.14
CA PRO A 109 -7.14 -11.77 -3.85
C PRO A 109 -6.20 -11.85 -5.05
N VAL A 110 -6.73 -12.06 -6.25
CA VAL A 110 -5.95 -12.09 -7.49
C VAL A 110 -5.34 -10.71 -7.78
N THR A 111 -6.09 -9.63 -7.59
CA THR A 111 -5.59 -8.26 -7.78
C THR A 111 -4.46 -7.94 -6.79
N LEU A 112 -4.62 -8.32 -5.52
CA LEU A 112 -3.60 -8.11 -4.51
C LEU A 112 -2.34 -8.94 -4.77
N ALA A 113 -2.50 -10.21 -5.16
CA ALA A 113 -1.38 -11.09 -5.48
C ALA A 113 -0.59 -10.59 -6.70
N THR A 114 -1.28 -10.22 -7.78
CA THR A 114 -0.62 -9.70 -9.00
C THR A 114 0.04 -8.35 -8.77
N ALA A 115 -0.64 -7.42 -8.08
CA ALA A 115 -0.07 -6.12 -7.73
C ALA A 115 1.13 -6.28 -6.78
N GLY A 116 1.03 -7.17 -5.78
CA GLY A 116 2.11 -7.48 -4.85
C GLY A 116 3.32 -8.11 -5.53
N LEU A 117 3.09 -9.03 -6.47
CA LEU A 117 4.15 -9.63 -7.27
C LEU A 117 4.89 -8.57 -8.10
N ILE A 118 4.16 -7.74 -8.85
CA ILE A 118 4.75 -6.67 -9.67
C ILE A 118 5.53 -5.70 -8.78
N THR A 119 4.93 -5.24 -7.69
CA THR A 119 5.57 -4.28 -6.77
C THR A 119 6.80 -4.90 -6.10
N GLY A 120 6.71 -6.15 -5.65
CA GLY A 120 7.82 -6.85 -5.01
C GLY A 120 9.00 -7.08 -5.94
N LEU A 121 8.74 -7.52 -7.18
CA LEU A 121 9.78 -7.65 -8.20
C LEU A 121 10.40 -6.29 -8.54
N GLY A 122 9.60 -5.21 -8.57
CA GLY A 122 10.10 -3.86 -8.79
C GLY A 122 10.95 -3.33 -7.64
N VAL A 123 10.57 -3.59 -6.39
CA VAL A 123 11.38 -3.24 -5.20
C VAL A 123 12.71 -4.02 -5.21
N ALA A 124 12.68 -5.31 -5.55
CA ALA A 124 13.89 -6.10 -5.71
C ALA A 124 14.75 -5.55 -6.87
N ALA A 125 14.14 -5.22 -8.01
CA ALA A 125 14.86 -4.62 -9.14
C ALA A 125 15.52 -3.29 -8.74
N MET A 126 14.82 -2.41 -8.03
CA MET A 126 15.38 -1.17 -7.49
C MET A 126 16.61 -1.44 -6.61
N HIS A 127 16.49 -2.42 -5.68
CA HIS A 127 17.59 -2.82 -4.80
C HIS A 127 18.81 -3.29 -5.59
N TYR A 128 18.64 -4.21 -6.53
CA TYR A 128 19.76 -4.73 -7.32
C TYR A 128 20.33 -3.73 -8.33
N ILE A 129 19.52 -2.83 -8.90
CA ILE A 129 20.00 -1.70 -9.70
C ILE A 129 20.82 -0.75 -8.83
N GLY A 130 20.34 -0.46 -7.59
CA GLY A 130 21.07 0.34 -6.62
C GLY A 130 22.42 -0.28 -6.25
N MET A 131 22.46 -1.60 -6.04
CA MET A 131 23.72 -2.32 -5.82
C MET A 131 24.62 -2.30 -7.06
N TYR A 132 24.06 -2.43 -8.25
CA TYR A 132 24.80 -2.36 -9.51
C TYR A 132 25.37 -0.97 -9.80
N SER A 133 24.79 0.07 -9.19
CA SER A 133 25.34 1.44 -9.29
C SER A 133 26.66 1.62 -8.54
N MET A 134 26.99 0.67 -7.63
CA MET A 134 28.31 0.66 -6.97
C MET A 134 29.41 0.17 -7.89
N SER A 135 30.55 0.81 -7.82
CA SER A 135 31.79 0.37 -8.45
C SER A 135 32.94 0.43 -7.46
N LEU A 136 33.79 -0.58 -7.51
CA LEU A 136 35.00 -0.71 -6.71
C LEU A 136 36.12 -1.35 -7.56
N ARG A 137 37.34 -1.45 -7.00
CA ARG A 137 38.44 -2.15 -7.65
C ARG A 137 38.31 -3.66 -7.42
N GLY A 138 37.43 -4.31 -8.20
CA GLY A 138 37.13 -5.73 -8.08
C GLY A 138 35.81 -6.08 -8.71
N GLU A 139 35.31 -7.27 -8.43
CA GLU A 139 34.04 -7.79 -8.91
C GLU A 139 33.14 -8.21 -7.74
N PHE A 140 31.83 -8.00 -7.91
CA PHE A 140 30.82 -8.52 -7.00
C PHE A 140 30.32 -9.87 -7.46
N ALA A 141 30.34 -10.85 -6.57
CA ALA A 141 29.67 -12.14 -6.80
C ALA A 141 28.46 -12.24 -5.86
N TYR A 142 27.42 -12.91 -6.30
CA TYR A 142 26.15 -13.02 -5.58
C TYR A 142 25.79 -14.48 -5.33
N ASP A 143 25.43 -14.81 -4.10
CA ASP A 143 24.83 -16.10 -3.75
C ASP A 143 23.39 -16.14 -4.25
N ALA A 144 23.11 -17.09 -5.17
CA ALA A 144 21.81 -17.21 -5.82
C ALA A 144 20.67 -17.52 -4.83
N LEU A 145 20.94 -18.28 -3.77
CA LEU A 145 19.92 -18.64 -2.78
C LEU A 145 19.48 -17.42 -1.99
N LEU A 146 20.41 -16.59 -1.53
CA LEU A 146 20.13 -15.38 -0.79
C LEU A 146 19.46 -14.33 -1.68
N VAL A 147 19.83 -14.24 -2.95
CA VAL A 147 19.14 -13.40 -3.95
C VAL A 147 17.68 -13.83 -4.08
N VAL A 148 17.39 -15.11 -4.30
CA VAL A 148 16.02 -15.61 -4.39
C VAL A 148 15.25 -15.37 -3.10
N LEU A 149 15.86 -15.56 -1.94
CA LEU A 149 15.24 -15.32 -0.65
C LEU A 149 14.87 -13.83 -0.47
N SER A 150 15.77 -12.92 -0.83
CA SER A 150 15.48 -11.48 -0.77
C SER A 150 14.32 -11.08 -1.69
N VAL A 151 14.25 -11.63 -2.90
CA VAL A 151 13.15 -11.40 -3.83
C VAL A 151 11.82 -11.95 -3.29
N LEU A 152 11.83 -13.13 -2.68
CA LEU A 152 10.63 -13.68 -2.02
C LEU A 152 10.15 -12.79 -0.88
N ILE A 153 11.07 -12.30 -0.04
CA ILE A 153 10.73 -11.35 1.03
C ILE A 153 10.12 -10.08 0.43
N ALA A 154 10.68 -9.54 -0.67
CA ALA A 154 10.14 -8.37 -1.35
C ALA A 154 8.70 -8.59 -1.83
N VAL A 155 8.40 -9.73 -2.43
CA VAL A 155 7.07 -10.06 -2.95
C VAL A 155 6.06 -10.23 -1.82
N VAL A 156 6.42 -10.96 -0.76
CA VAL A 156 5.57 -11.16 0.42
C VAL A 156 5.31 -9.82 1.13
N ALA A 157 6.36 -9.04 1.38
CA ALA A 157 6.26 -7.74 2.02
C ALA A 157 5.38 -6.76 1.23
N SER A 158 5.56 -6.70 -0.10
CA SER A 158 4.77 -5.82 -0.99
C SER A 158 3.31 -6.24 -1.04
N THR A 159 3.03 -7.55 -1.09
CA THR A 159 1.65 -8.07 -1.05
C THR A 159 0.97 -7.74 0.28
N ALA A 160 1.67 -7.94 1.39
CA ALA A 160 1.18 -7.61 2.72
C ALA A 160 0.97 -6.08 2.89
N ALA A 161 1.88 -5.26 2.36
CA ALA A 161 1.76 -3.80 2.37
C ALA A 161 0.54 -3.31 1.59
N LEU A 162 0.31 -3.83 0.38
CA LEU A 162 -0.88 -3.49 -0.41
C LEU A 162 -2.18 -3.97 0.25
N TRP A 163 -2.17 -5.16 0.84
CA TRP A 163 -3.30 -5.65 1.63
C TRP A 163 -3.57 -4.75 2.84
N ALA A 164 -2.54 -4.36 3.58
CA ALA A 164 -2.67 -3.44 4.71
C ALA A 164 -3.21 -2.08 4.27
N ALA A 165 -2.76 -1.54 3.14
CA ALA A 165 -3.21 -0.26 2.59
C ALA A 165 -4.72 -0.18 2.36
N VAL A 166 -5.37 -1.31 2.09
CA VAL A 166 -6.82 -1.36 1.81
C VAL A 166 -7.65 -1.86 2.98
N THR A 167 -7.03 -2.55 3.94
CA THR A 167 -7.73 -3.23 5.05
C THR A 167 -7.58 -2.47 6.36
N VAL A 168 -6.38 -1.95 6.62
CA VAL A 168 -6.03 -1.31 7.89
C VAL A 168 -6.65 0.08 7.97
N ARG A 169 -7.36 0.36 9.05
CA ARG A 169 -8.02 1.63 9.31
C ARG A 169 -7.67 2.15 10.71
N GLY A 170 -7.55 3.47 10.84
CA GLY A 170 -7.17 4.13 12.08
C GLY A 170 -5.65 4.38 12.18
N PHE A 171 -5.28 5.29 13.10
CA PHE A 171 -3.89 5.75 13.22
C PHE A 171 -2.95 4.65 13.71
N LEU A 172 -3.23 4.07 14.88
CA LEU A 172 -2.36 3.07 15.50
C LEU A 172 -2.18 1.79 14.66
N PRO A 173 -3.26 1.19 14.09
CA PRO A 173 -3.09 0.07 13.18
C PRO A 173 -2.29 0.39 11.92
N SER A 174 -2.44 1.58 11.35
CA SER A 174 -1.65 2.02 10.19
C SER A 174 -0.17 2.18 10.55
N LEU A 175 0.12 2.72 11.73
CA LEU A 175 1.50 2.84 12.22
C LEU A 175 2.12 1.45 12.45
N GLY A 176 1.37 0.51 13.06
CA GLY A 176 1.80 -0.87 13.21
C GLY A 176 2.07 -1.57 11.87
N ALA A 177 1.18 -1.42 10.89
CA ALA A 177 1.37 -1.96 9.55
C ALA A 177 2.62 -1.37 8.87
N SER A 178 2.86 -0.07 9.03
CA SER A 178 4.05 0.61 8.49
C SER A 178 5.33 0.13 9.16
N ALA A 179 5.31 -0.12 10.46
CA ALA A 179 6.46 -0.67 11.19
C ALA A 179 6.79 -2.10 10.70
N VAL A 180 5.77 -2.97 10.55
CA VAL A 180 5.95 -4.32 10.01
C VAL A 180 6.51 -4.27 8.59
N MET A 181 5.97 -3.39 7.74
CA MET A 181 6.49 -3.18 6.39
C MET A 181 7.93 -2.68 6.41
N GLY A 182 8.26 -1.73 7.29
CA GLY A 182 9.62 -1.24 7.49
C GLY A 182 10.59 -2.34 7.84
N VAL A 183 10.24 -3.23 8.80
CA VAL A 183 11.04 -4.41 9.16
C VAL A 183 11.23 -5.34 7.96
N ALA A 184 10.14 -5.66 7.24
CA ALA A 184 10.19 -6.60 6.12
C ALA A 184 11.07 -6.09 4.96
N VAL A 185 10.95 -4.81 4.59
CA VAL A 185 11.71 -4.22 3.49
C VAL A 185 13.18 -4.01 3.89
N THR A 186 13.44 -3.61 5.13
CA THR A 186 14.81 -3.52 5.66
C THR A 186 15.44 -4.92 5.75
N GLY A 187 14.69 -5.93 6.20
CA GLY A 187 15.12 -7.32 6.20
C GLY A 187 15.47 -7.83 4.80
N MET A 188 14.64 -7.52 3.80
CA MET A 188 14.92 -7.83 2.39
C MET A 188 16.25 -7.21 1.95
N HIS A 189 16.46 -5.92 2.25
CA HIS A 189 17.70 -5.21 1.90
C HIS A 189 18.93 -5.90 2.48
N TYR A 190 18.95 -6.17 3.79
CA TYR A 190 20.09 -6.81 4.42
C TYR A 190 20.28 -8.28 4.00
N THR A 191 19.21 -9.00 3.67
CA THR A 191 19.30 -10.33 3.05
C THR A 191 19.95 -10.24 1.67
N GLY A 192 19.57 -9.26 0.85
CA GLY A 192 20.20 -9.01 -0.45
C GLY A 192 21.67 -8.57 -0.32
N MET A 193 22.01 -7.77 0.68
CA MET A 193 23.38 -7.38 0.98
C MET A 193 24.24 -8.57 1.42
N SER A 194 23.70 -9.47 2.22
CA SER A 194 24.44 -10.68 2.66
C SER A 194 24.69 -11.69 1.54
N ALA A 195 23.97 -11.57 0.40
CA ALA A 195 24.23 -12.36 -0.80
C ALA A 195 25.54 -11.95 -1.50
N MET A 196 26.10 -10.78 -1.18
CA MET A 196 27.20 -10.20 -1.93
C MET A 196 28.55 -10.57 -1.33
N THR A 197 29.46 -11.01 -2.16
CA THR A 197 30.87 -11.19 -1.87
C THR A 197 31.71 -10.35 -2.82
N VAL A 198 32.87 -9.87 -2.33
CA VAL A 198 33.76 -9.00 -3.09
C VAL A 198 35.04 -9.74 -3.42
N HIS A 199 35.36 -9.83 -4.72
CA HIS A 199 36.63 -10.34 -5.23
C HIS A 199 37.47 -9.19 -5.72
N LEU A 200 38.62 -8.94 -5.06
CA LEU A 200 39.54 -7.88 -5.42
C LEU A 200 40.51 -8.37 -6.49
N ASP A 201 40.54 -7.71 -7.63
CA ASP A 201 41.49 -7.94 -8.68
C ASP A 201 42.77 -7.16 -8.40
N GLY A 202 43.93 -7.86 -8.40
CA GLY A 202 45.24 -7.23 -8.18
C GLY A 202 45.66 -6.26 -9.30
N HIS A 203 44.90 -6.16 -10.36
CA HIS A 203 45.10 -5.26 -11.49
C HIS A 203 43.82 -4.44 -11.67
N GLY A 204 43.75 -3.29 -11.07
CA GLY A 204 42.60 -2.40 -11.07
C GLY A 204 42.12 -1.98 -12.46
N SER A 205 41.16 -2.68 -13.02
CA SER A 205 40.62 -2.44 -14.37
C SER A 205 39.38 -1.59 -14.45
N ARG A 206 38.70 -1.27 -13.38
CA ARG A 206 37.69 -0.21 -13.38
C ARG A 206 38.15 0.89 -12.46
N LEU A 207 38.69 1.94 -13.07
CA LEU A 207 38.77 3.24 -12.41
C LEU A 207 37.36 3.52 -11.89
N ALA A 208 37.23 3.80 -10.60
CA ALA A 208 35.97 4.19 -9.98
C ALA A 208 35.43 5.42 -10.73
N GLN A 209 34.61 5.17 -11.76
CA GLN A 209 33.97 6.20 -12.58
C GLN A 209 32.68 6.65 -11.87
N GLY A 210 32.80 7.17 -10.69
CA GLY A 210 31.67 7.68 -9.91
C GLY A 210 32.14 8.59 -8.81
N GLY A 211 31.21 9.30 -8.20
CA GLY A 211 31.51 10.12 -7.04
C GLY A 211 31.50 9.28 -5.75
N SER A 212 32.17 9.79 -4.72
CA SER A 212 32.16 9.18 -3.39
C SER A 212 30.75 9.18 -2.78
N MET A 213 30.54 8.37 -1.76
CA MET A 213 29.29 8.33 -0.98
C MET A 213 28.85 9.75 -0.54
N THR A 214 29.78 10.57 -0.06
CA THR A 214 29.49 11.92 0.43
C THR A 214 29.17 12.91 -0.69
N THR A 215 29.78 12.77 -1.87
CA THR A 215 29.57 13.68 -2.99
C THR A 215 28.37 13.34 -3.84
N VAL A 216 27.92 12.07 -3.84
CA VAL A 216 26.80 11.60 -4.66
C VAL A 216 25.57 11.26 -3.81
N LEU A 217 25.71 10.35 -2.84
CA LEU A 217 24.53 9.85 -2.10
C LEU A 217 23.92 10.92 -1.20
N LEU A 218 24.70 11.69 -0.45
CA LEU A 218 24.14 12.68 0.47
C LEU A 218 23.31 13.76 -0.26
N PRO A 219 23.76 14.37 -1.35
CA PRO A 219 22.91 15.30 -2.10
C PRO A 219 21.68 14.64 -2.73
N MET A 220 21.81 13.37 -3.20
CA MET A 220 20.69 12.66 -3.83
C MET A 220 19.61 12.25 -2.84
N LEU A 221 19.96 11.98 -1.57
CA LEU A 221 18.99 11.69 -0.50
C LEU A 221 18.15 12.93 -0.17
N PHE A 222 18.63 14.13 -0.43
CA PHE A 222 17.91 15.36 -0.07
C PHE A 222 16.56 15.49 -0.77
N GLY A 223 16.47 15.17 -2.08
CA GLY A 223 15.22 15.24 -2.84
C GLY A 223 14.10 14.35 -2.25
N PRO A 224 14.32 13.03 -2.11
CA PRO A 224 13.36 12.13 -1.47
C PRO A 224 13.01 12.52 -0.03
N LEU A 225 13.95 12.99 0.77
CA LEU A 225 13.69 13.46 2.14
C LEU A 225 12.79 14.70 2.17
N VAL A 226 13.03 15.68 1.28
CA VAL A 226 12.16 16.84 1.13
C VAL A 226 10.77 16.42 0.67
N LEU A 227 10.67 15.48 -0.27
CA LEU A 227 9.37 14.95 -0.69
C LEU A 227 8.62 14.31 0.48
N LEU A 228 9.28 13.46 1.27
CA LEU A 228 8.65 12.83 2.45
C LEU A 228 8.18 13.88 3.47
N LEU A 229 8.98 14.92 3.69
CA LEU A 229 8.59 16.04 4.56
C LEU A 229 7.35 16.76 4.02
N VAL A 230 7.32 17.10 2.74
CA VAL A 230 6.17 17.78 2.10
C VAL A 230 4.93 16.91 2.17
N VAL A 231 5.04 15.61 1.85
CA VAL A 231 3.92 14.68 1.98
C VAL A 231 3.45 14.58 3.43
N GLY A 232 4.38 14.55 4.39
CA GLY A 232 4.06 14.56 5.81
C GLY A 232 3.24 15.79 6.22
N VAL A 233 3.65 16.97 5.76
CA VAL A 233 2.91 18.23 5.99
C VAL A 233 1.52 18.15 5.34
N ILE A 234 1.41 17.73 4.09
CA ILE A 234 0.11 17.60 3.40
C ILE A 234 -0.83 16.66 4.16
N VAL A 235 -0.33 15.50 4.58
CA VAL A 235 -1.10 14.49 5.33
C VAL A 235 -1.52 15.02 6.72
N MET A 236 -0.64 15.74 7.39
CA MET A 236 -0.90 16.31 8.73
C MET A 236 -1.99 17.40 8.70
N PHE A 237 -2.04 18.20 7.65
CA PHE A 237 -3.02 19.27 7.50
C PHE A 237 -4.25 18.89 6.69
N ASP A 238 -4.42 17.63 6.27
CA ASP A 238 -5.65 17.20 5.57
C ASP A 238 -6.80 17.02 6.58
N PRO A 239 -7.87 17.86 6.51
CA PRO A 239 -8.96 17.84 7.49
C PRO A 239 -9.70 16.50 7.54
N LEU A 240 -9.76 15.76 6.41
CA LEU A 240 -10.46 14.47 6.34
C LEU A 240 -9.65 13.34 6.96
N LEU A 241 -8.33 13.46 7.01
CA LEU A 241 -7.47 12.49 7.70
C LEU A 241 -7.41 12.76 9.20
N VAL A 242 -7.52 14.03 9.61
CA VAL A 242 -7.49 14.45 11.02
C VAL A 242 -8.87 14.30 11.68
N SER A 243 -9.95 14.76 11.03
CA SER A 243 -11.31 14.74 11.59
C SER A 243 -12.06 13.41 11.40
N GLY A 244 -11.63 12.56 10.47
CA GLY A 244 -12.30 11.29 10.19
C GLY A 244 -12.20 10.26 11.32
N GLU A 245 -11.22 10.39 12.21
CA GLU A 245 -11.05 9.48 13.36
C GLU A 245 -12.05 9.80 14.49
N ASP A 246 -12.35 11.06 14.71
CA ASP A 246 -13.28 11.48 15.77
C ASP A 246 -14.74 11.16 15.42
N THR A 247 -15.12 11.28 14.14
CA THR A 247 -16.47 10.94 13.67
C THR A 247 -16.75 9.44 13.73
N TRP A 248 -15.75 8.59 13.53
CA TRP A 248 -15.91 7.13 13.61
C TRP A 248 -16.09 6.64 15.05
N ASN A 249 -15.35 7.20 15.99
CA ASN A 249 -15.50 6.90 17.42
C ASN A 249 -16.83 7.42 17.96
N GLY A 250 -17.22 8.64 17.60
CA GLY A 250 -18.51 9.23 17.99
C GLY A 250 -19.74 8.48 17.45
N THR A 251 -19.64 7.86 16.26
CA THR A 251 -20.75 7.05 15.69
C THR A 251 -20.86 5.68 16.38
N ARG A 252 -19.76 5.12 16.84
CA ARG A 252 -19.77 3.87 17.62
C ARG A 252 -20.37 4.08 19.02
N GLU A 253 -20.03 5.17 19.68
CA GLU A 253 -20.59 5.54 20.99
C GLU A 253 -22.08 5.86 20.89
N ARG A 254 -22.51 6.58 19.84
CA ARG A 254 -23.93 6.86 19.60
C ARG A 254 -24.73 5.59 19.26
N ARG A 255 -24.17 4.61 18.53
CA ARG A 255 -24.81 3.32 18.30
C ARG A 255 -24.82 2.42 19.53
N ALA A 256 -23.80 2.47 20.38
CA ALA A 256 -23.78 1.76 21.65
C ALA A 256 -24.71 2.38 22.67
N GLY A 257 -24.90 3.73 22.64
CA GLY A 257 -25.83 4.47 23.51
C GLY A 257 -27.30 4.41 23.07
N HIS A 258 -27.59 4.08 21.80
CA HIS A 258 -28.93 3.88 21.26
C HIS A 258 -29.30 2.37 21.26
N ARG A 259 -29.15 1.68 22.36
CA ARG A 259 -30.05 0.56 22.62
C ARG A 259 -31.43 1.17 22.85
N PRO A 260 -32.46 0.83 22.06
CA PRO A 260 -33.81 1.24 22.36
C PRO A 260 -34.10 0.74 23.78
N ARG A 261 -34.20 1.66 24.74
CA ARG A 261 -34.77 1.36 26.04
C ARG A 261 -36.10 0.74 25.69
N ALA A 262 -36.27 -0.55 26.02
CA ALA A 262 -37.52 -1.25 25.85
C ALA A 262 -38.58 -0.30 26.44
N ARG A 263 -39.38 0.35 25.59
CA ARG A 263 -40.58 1.03 26.04
C ARG A 263 -41.33 -0.05 26.77
N HIS A 264 -41.50 0.09 28.05
CA HIS A 264 -42.51 -0.66 28.79
C HIS A 264 -43.76 -0.57 27.92
N ALA A 265 -44.16 -1.68 27.33
CA ALA A 265 -45.40 -1.75 26.61
C ALA A 265 -46.46 -1.35 27.63
N ALA A 266 -47.13 -0.22 27.34
CA ALA A 266 -48.31 0.12 28.08
C ALA A 266 -49.26 -1.10 27.98
N PRO A 267 -49.91 -1.50 29.09
CA PRO A 267 -50.87 -2.62 29.02
C PRO A 267 -51.90 -2.27 27.92
N ALA A 268 -52.14 -3.24 27.05
CA ALA A 268 -53.14 -3.15 26.00
C ALA A 268 -54.46 -2.73 26.60
N PRO A 269 -55.19 -1.76 26.03
CA PRO A 269 -56.53 -1.43 26.50
C PRO A 269 -57.41 -2.66 26.40
N VAL A 270 -58.05 -3.00 27.52
CA VAL A 270 -59.05 -4.09 27.58
C VAL A 270 -60.14 -3.74 26.55
N ALA A 271 -60.30 -4.65 25.60
CA ALA A 271 -61.33 -4.51 24.56
C ALA A 271 -62.69 -4.50 25.25
N ALA A 272 -63.46 -3.45 25.06
CA ALA A 272 -64.85 -3.38 25.46
C ALA A 272 -65.65 -4.49 24.75
N PRO A 273 -66.64 -5.12 25.41
CA PRO A 273 -67.45 -6.15 24.80
C PRO A 273 -68.22 -5.54 23.62
N ARG A 274 -68.13 -6.20 22.44
CA ARG A 274 -68.94 -5.87 21.27
C ARG A 274 -70.42 -6.07 21.59
N PRO A 275 -71.29 -5.10 21.26
CA PRO A 275 -72.70 -5.35 21.32
C PRO A 275 -73.09 -6.42 20.29
N ALA A 276 -74.04 -7.30 20.67
CA ALA A 276 -74.56 -8.33 19.81
C ALA A 276 -75.09 -7.75 18.48
N ALA A 277 -74.70 -8.34 17.37
CA ALA A 277 -75.19 -7.99 16.08
C ALA A 277 -76.67 -8.42 16.03
N GLU A 278 -77.57 -7.44 15.86
CA GLU A 278 -78.92 -7.69 15.38
C GLU A 278 -78.83 -8.13 13.94
N GLU A 279 -79.39 -9.32 13.67
CA GLU A 279 -79.57 -9.88 12.33
C GLU A 279 -80.61 -9.02 11.58
N GLU A 280 -80.14 -8.12 10.72
CA GLU A 280 -81.03 -7.45 9.78
C GLU A 280 -81.09 -8.26 8.46
N PHE A 281 -82.15 -9.08 8.37
CA PHE A 281 -82.55 -9.84 7.18
C PHE A 281 -83.15 -8.91 6.16
N TRP A 282 -82.32 -8.53 5.11
CA TRP A 282 -82.85 -7.88 3.95
C TRP A 282 -82.23 -8.39 2.64
N PRO A 283 -82.97 -8.89 1.65
CA PRO A 283 -82.40 -9.42 0.39
C PRO A 283 -82.03 -8.26 -0.57
N ARG A 284 -80.80 -8.30 -1.06
CA ARG A 284 -80.36 -7.43 -2.15
C ARG A 284 -80.85 -7.96 -3.51
N PRO A 285 -81.50 -7.16 -4.34
CA PRO A 285 -81.83 -7.56 -5.70
C PRO A 285 -80.69 -7.20 -6.67
N GLY A 286 -80.40 -8.15 -7.56
CA GLY A 286 -79.81 -7.92 -8.86
C GLY A 286 -78.25 -7.93 -8.93
N ALA A 287 -77.70 -9.09 -9.14
CA ALA A 287 -76.43 -9.26 -9.80
C ALA A 287 -76.63 -9.76 -11.24
N PRO A 288 -76.10 -9.14 -12.29
CA PRO A 288 -76.10 -9.72 -13.61
C PRO A 288 -74.99 -10.75 -13.81
N ALA A 289 -75.31 -11.80 -14.61
CA ALA A 289 -74.50 -12.95 -14.95
C ALA A 289 -73.27 -12.61 -15.84
N PRO A 290 -72.23 -13.48 -15.81
CA PRO A 290 -71.04 -13.28 -16.65
C PRO A 290 -71.37 -13.68 -18.13
N ALA A 291 -70.88 -12.86 -19.08
CA ALA A 291 -70.87 -13.15 -20.48
C ALA A 291 -69.58 -13.83 -20.92
N ASP A 292 -69.79 -14.85 -21.76
CA ASP A 292 -68.78 -15.72 -22.37
C ASP A 292 -67.70 -14.99 -23.19
N GLY A 293 -66.52 -15.61 -23.34
CA GLY A 293 -65.52 -15.24 -24.32
C GLY A 293 -65.92 -15.47 -25.79
N PRO A 294 -65.09 -15.26 -26.76
CA PRO A 294 -63.98 -16.14 -27.07
C PRO A 294 -62.75 -15.55 -27.82
N ALA A 295 -61.69 -16.35 -27.81
CA ALA A 295 -60.76 -16.70 -28.90
C ALA A 295 -59.93 -15.64 -29.64
N SER A 296 -58.65 -15.88 -29.56
CA SER A 296 -57.64 -15.97 -30.63
C SER A 296 -57.38 -14.74 -31.51
N ARG A 297 -56.11 -14.38 -31.55
CA ARG A 297 -55.24 -14.43 -32.75
C ARG A 297 -53.86 -13.82 -32.47
N TYR A 298 -52.85 -14.62 -32.62
CA TYR A 298 -51.55 -14.23 -33.15
C TYR A 298 -51.70 -13.77 -34.60
N PRO A 299 -50.89 -12.88 -35.13
CA PRO A 299 -49.75 -13.39 -35.87
C PRO A 299 -48.43 -12.59 -35.77
N ASP A 300 -47.37 -13.37 -35.93
CA ASP A 300 -46.09 -13.16 -36.57
C ASP A 300 -45.85 -11.88 -37.36
N SER A 301 -44.63 -11.38 -37.26
CA SER A 301 -43.66 -11.40 -38.36
C SER A 301 -42.75 -10.16 -38.44
N TYR A 302 -41.47 -10.45 -38.58
CA TYR A 302 -40.41 -9.79 -39.38
C TYR A 302 -40.16 -8.29 -39.15
N GLY A 303 -38.93 -7.86 -39.02
CA GLY A 303 -37.73 -8.10 -39.73
C GLY A 303 -36.77 -6.92 -39.64
N THR A 304 -35.53 -7.23 -39.61
CA THR A 304 -34.37 -6.56 -40.22
C THR A 304 -34.26 -5.02 -40.19
N ARG A 305 -33.29 -4.52 -39.50
CA ARG A 305 -31.96 -4.05 -39.98
C ARG A 305 -31.09 -3.66 -38.82
#